data_ec1bdb5b37d71e9d11630f34b3e81138
#
_entry.id   ec1bdb5b37d71e9d11630f34b3e81138
#
_cell.length_a   1.000
_cell.length_b   1.000
_cell.length_c   1.000
_cell.angle_alpha   90.00
_cell.angle_beta   90.00
_cell.angle_gamma   90.00
#
_symmetry.space_group_name_H-M   'P 1'
#
loop_
_entity.id
_entity.type
_entity.pdbx_description
1 polymer ?
#
loop_
_entity_poly.entity_id
_entity_poly.type
_entity_poly.pdbx_seq_one_letter_code
_entity_poly.pdbx_strand_id
1 'polypeptide(L)'
;MINEVKTNLKDAIRYPFLDLKIILIIGAILFSISILNKLSFNDCAEKSIILIISSFLLLLEMGYGFRIIYRGLIGENKPPKFNEILKLIWNGSKNYCVYILYAIIMSFLFKHSQSLFSANNYSLAIIVFILFIFVYILLIGSLLNMCENRGRFVKAFKYDEVYDLLKDIGAIDTFTILISLVIAQTFAISCFVDIHPNTLTLLEVIYSILTFFLAPIALISTKRLISLNLRRVYAKKDRRLK
;
A
#
# COMPACT_ATOMS: atom_id res chain seq x y z
N MET A 1 19.34 12.62 -11.82
CA MET A 1 18.73 11.59 -10.97
C MET A 1 18.15 12.17 -9.68
N ILE A 2 18.91 12.80 -8.78
CA ILE A 2 18.39 13.37 -7.51
C ILE A 2 17.31 14.43 -7.74
N ASN A 3 17.51 15.34 -8.70
CA ASN A 3 16.52 16.37 -9.04
C ASN A 3 15.21 15.79 -9.58
N GLU A 4 15.26 14.69 -10.32
CA GLU A 4 14.06 14.02 -10.84
C GLU A 4 13.26 13.33 -9.71
N VAL A 5 13.95 12.66 -8.78
CA VAL A 5 13.32 12.06 -7.59
C VAL A 5 12.61 13.13 -6.77
N LYS A 6 13.26 14.28 -6.57
CA LYS A 6 12.67 15.44 -5.88
C LYS A 6 11.44 15.98 -6.60
N THR A 7 11.45 16.04 -7.93
CA THR A 7 10.31 16.50 -8.74
C THR A 7 9.16 15.51 -8.65
N ASN A 8 9.43 14.21 -8.79
CA ASN A 8 8.41 13.17 -8.66
C ASN A 8 7.77 13.15 -7.26
N LEU A 9 8.58 13.32 -6.21
CA LEU A 9 8.09 13.38 -4.84
C LEU A 9 7.18 14.59 -4.62
N LYS A 10 7.57 15.76 -5.13
CA LYS A 10 6.74 16.98 -5.06
C LYS A 10 5.41 16.82 -5.79
N ASP A 11 5.42 16.22 -6.98
CA ASP A 11 4.21 15.93 -7.75
C ASP A 11 3.32 14.92 -7.01
N ALA A 12 3.91 13.86 -6.46
CA ALA A 12 3.20 12.84 -5.70
C ALA A 12 2.51 13.43 -4.46
N ILE A 13 3.17 14.29 -3.69
CA ILE A 13 2.60 14.94 -2.49
C ILE A 13 1.47 15.91 -2.87
N ARG A 14 1.59 16.61 -4.00
CA ARG A 14 0.57 17.56 -4.46
C ARG A 14 -0.67 16.88 -5.04
N TYR A 15 -0.52 15.68 -5.56
CA TYR A 15 -1.54 14.96 -6.29
C TYR A 15 -2.87 14.72 -5.51
N PRO A 16 -2.87 14.32 -4.23
CA PRO A 16 -4.11 14.15 -3.46
C PRO A 16 -4.95 15.42 -3.38
N PHE A 17 -4.30 16.59 -3.30
CA PHE A 17 -4.95 17.89 -3.16
C PHE A 17 -5.63 18.39 -4.44
N LEU A 18 -5.46 17.70 -5.56
CA LEU A 18 -6.17 18.01 -6.80
C LEU A 18 -7.65 17.59 -6.77
N ASP A 19 -8.02 16.70 -5.84
CA ASP A 19 -9.42 16.31 -5.60
C ASP A 19 -9.64 15.94 -4.14
N LEU A 20 -10.06 16.93 -3.33
CA LEU A 20 -10.29 16.77 -1.90
C LEU A 20 -11.39 15.74 -1.58
N LYS A 21 -12.36 15.52 -2.50
CA LYS A 21 -13.42 14.53 -2.29
C LYS A 21 -12.84 13.13 -2.13
N ILE A 22 -11.76 12.84 -2.83
CA ILE A 22 -11.10 11.54 -2.77
C ILE A 22 -10.40 11.33 -1.43
N ILE A 23 -9.76 12.39 -0.89
CA ILE A 23 -9.17 12.33 0.45
C ILE A 23 -10.25 12.01 1.48
N LEU A 24 -11.42 12.67 1.40
CA LEU A 24 -12.52 12.42 2.31
C LEU A 24 -13.08 10.98 2.18
N ILE A 25 -13.26 10.48 0.96
CA ILE A 25 -13.78 9.12 0.73
C ILE A 25 -12.80 8.07 1.28
N ILE A 26 -11.52 8.18 0.94
CA ILE A 26 -10.51 7.21 1.42
C ILE A 26 -10.30 7.36 2.93
N GLY A 27 -10.32 8.60 3.46
CA GLY A 27 -10.28 8.85 4.90
C GLY A 27 -11.45 8.20 5.63
N ALA A 28 -12.67 8.33 5.10
CA ALA A 28 -13.85 7.69 5.66
C ALA A 28 -13.76 6.14 5.61
N ILE A 29 -13.24 5.57 4.53
CA ILE A 29 -13.02 4.12 4.41
C ILE A 29 -12.03 3.65 5.48
N LEU A 30 -10.87 4.29 5.60
CA LEU A 30 -9.84 3.92 6.58
C LEU A 30 -10.34 4.08 8.01
N PHE A 31 -11.05 5.18 8.30
CA PHE A 31 -11.63 5.45 9.61
C PHE A 31 -12.70 4.42 9.98
N SER A 32 -13.57 4.04 9.01
CA SER A 32 -14.57 2.99 9.22
C SER A 32 -13.93 1.64 9.51
N ILE A 33 -12.87 1.25 8.78
CA ILE A 33 -12.11 0.02 9.06
C ILE A 33 -11.53 0.08 10.49
N SER A 34 -10.97 1.24 10.88
CA SER A 34 -10.42 1.45 12.22
C SER A 34 -11.47 1.22 13.31
N ILE A 35 -12.63 1.87 13.21
CA ILE A 35 -13.71 1.73 14.19
C ILE A 35 -14.19 0.28 14.25
N LEU A 36 -14.46 -0.35 13.10
CA LEU A 36 -14.96 -1.71 13.04
C LEU A 36 -14.01 -2.71 13.73
N ASN A 37 -12.70 -2.54 13.53
CA ASN A 37 -11.71 -3.43 14.16
C ASN A 37 -11.57 -3.23 15.68
N LYS A 38 -12.03 -2.09 16.22
CA LYS A 38 -12.00 -1.79 17.66
C LYS A 38 -13.25 -2.23 18.40
N LEU A 39 -14.35 -2.47 17.68
CA LEU A 39 -15.57 -2.96 18.29
C LEU A 39 -15.33 -4.39 18.82
N SER A 40 -15.35 -4.52 20.15
CA SER A 40 -15.28 -5.82 20.81
C SER A 40 -16.69 -6.38 20.96
N PHE A 41 -16.98 -7.44 20.24
CA PHE A 41 -18.25 -8.17 20.36
C PHE A 41 -18.00 -9.52 21.00
N ASN A 42 -18.95 -9.98 21.78
CA ASN A 42 -18.88 -11.29 22.44
C ASN A 42 -19.40 -12.41 21.53
N ASP A 43 -20.29 -12.07 20.60
CA ASP A 43 -20.92 -13.04 19.70
C ASP A 43 -20.06 -13.30 18.45
N CYS A 44 -19.95 -14.56 18.06
CA CYS A 44 -19.22 -15.01 16.88
C CYS A 44 -19.85 -14.49 15.57
N ALA A 45 -21.18 -14.37 15.52
CA ALA A 45 -21.90 -13.85 14.36
C ALA A 45 -21.58 -12.37 14.11
N GLU A 46 -21.56 -11.55 15.15
CA GLU A 46 -21.22 -10.13 15.07
C GLU A 46 -19.77 -9.90 14.60
N LYS A 47 -18.81 -10.69 15.12
CA LYS A 47 -17.41 -10.68 14.66
C LYS A 47 -17.29 -10.98 13.17
N SER A 48 -18.05 -11.97 12.68
CA SER A 48 -18.05 -12.38 11.28
C SER A 48 -18.57 -11.26 10.37
N ILE A 49 -19.65 -10.59 10.76
CA ILE A 49 -20.22 -9.46 10.02
C ILE A 49 -19.20 -8.31 9.91
N ILE A 50 -18.55 -7.97 11.02
CA ILE A 50 -17.52 -6.91 11.03
C ILE A 50 -16.36 -7.26 10.10
N LEU A 51 -15.89 -8.51 10.17
CA LEU A 51 -14.80 -8.96 9.30
C LEU A 51 -15.17 -8.84 7.82
N ILE A 52 -16.41 -9.20 7.46
CA ILE A 52 -16.90 -9.08 6.08
C ILE A 52 -16.94 -7.61 5.65
N ILE A 53 -17.49 -6.72 6.47
CA ILE A 53 -17.58 -5.29 6.15
C ILE A 53 -16.18 -4.66 6.04
N SER A 54 -15.29 -4.94 7.00
CA SER A 54 -13.91 -4.43 7.00
C SER A 54 -13.15 -4.93 5.78
N SER A 55 -13.31 -6.20 5.42
CA SER A 55 -12.69 -6.78 4.22
C SER A 55 -13.20 -6.09 2.95
N PHE A 56 -14.50 -5.84 2.84
CA PHE A 56 -15.09 -5.14 1.71
C PHE A 56 -14.52 -3.72 1.54
N LEU A 57 -14.41 -2.97 2.64
CA LEU A 57 -13.82 -1.63 2.64
C LEU A 57 -12.34 -1.66 2.25
N LEU A 58 -11.59 -2.66 2.73
CA LEU A 58 -10.18 -2.86 2.36
C LEU A 58 -10.02 -3.16 0.87
N LEU A 59 -10.92 -3.98 0.29
CA LEU A 59 -10.90 -4.25 -1.15
C LEU A 59 -11.17 -2.99 -1.98
N LEU A 60 -12.03 -2.09 -1.53
CA LEU A 60 -12.27 -0.80 -2.18
C LEU A 60 -11.01 0.08 -2.16
N GLU A 61 -10.34 0.19 -1.01
CA GLU A 61 -9.09 0.96 -0.87
C GLU A 61 -8.00 0.40 -1.80
N MET A 62 -7.75 -0.91 -1.73
CA MET A 62 -6.74 -1.57 -2.56
C MET A 62 -7.03 -1.44 -4.05
N GLY A 63 -8.30 -1.56 -4.45
CA GLY A 63 -8.72 -1.40 -5.84
C GLY A 63 -8.58 0.03 -6.33
N TYR A 64 -8.83 1.01 -5.47
CA TYR A 64 -8.61 2.41 -5.79
C TYR A 64 -7.12 2.72 -5.94
N GLY A 65 -6.29 2.20 -5.04
CA GLY A 65 -4.83 2.30 -5.14
C GLY A 65 -4.28 1.73 -6.45
N PHE A 66 -4.80 0.57 -6.89
CA PHE A 66 -4.50 0.00 -8.19
C PHE A 66 -4.88 0.95 -9.34
N ARG A 67 -6.07 1.54 -9.27
CA ARG A 67 -6.56 2.49 -10.29
C ARG A 67 -5.67 3.73 -10.40
N ILE A 68 -5.16 4.27 -9.28
CA ILE A 68 -4.21 5.39 -9.28
C ILE A 68 -2.94 5.01 -10.03
N ILE A 69 -2.34 3.86 -9.72
CA ILE A 69 -1.10 3.39 -10.36
C ILE A 69 -1.35 3.22 -11.87
N TYR A 70 -2.41 2.52 -12.25
CA TYR A 70 -2.72 2.24 -13.65
C TYR A 70 -3.00 3.52 -14.46
N ARG A 71 -3.81 4.44 -13.93
CA ARG A 71 -4.12 5.73 -14.60
C ARG A 71 -2.88 6.61 -14.70
N GLY A 72 -2.03 6.61 -13.68
CA GLY A 72 -0.75 7.32 -13.73
C GLY A 72 0.21 6.76 -14.78
N LEU A 73 0.22 5.44 -15.02
CA LEU A 73 0.99 4.80 -16.09
C LEU A 73 0.59 5.29 -17.47
N ILE A 74 -0.70 5.42 -17.74
CA ILE A 74 -1.22 5.91 -19.04
C ILE A 74 -1.15 7.44 -19.16
N GLY A 75 -0.59 8.13 -18.15
CA GLY A 75 -0.26 9.55 -18.22
C GLY A 75 -1.31 10.50 -17.65
N GLU A 76 -2.34 10.00 -16.97
CA GLU A 76 -3.31 10.87 -16.31
C GLU A 76 -2.66 11.58 -15.12
N ASN A 77 -2.88 12.90 -15.03
CA ASN A 77 -2.30 13.76 -14.00
C ASN A 77 -3.32 14.15 -12.90
N LYS A 78 -4.56 13.68 -13.00
CA LYS A 78 -5.60 13.92 -11.99
C LYS A 78 -5.98 12.61 -11.29
N PRO A 79 -6.36 12.67 -10.01
CA PRO A 79 -6.88 11.51 -9.31
C PRO A 79 -8.10 10.92 -10.05
N PRO A 80 -8.18 9.60 -10.24
CA PRO A 80 -9.34 8.98 -10.87
C PRO A 80 -10.58 9.15 -9.99
N LYS A 81 -11.74 9.29 -10.61
CA LYS A 81 -13.01 9.34 -9.88
C LYS A 81 -13.26 8.04 -9.13
N PHE A 82 -13.84 8.15 -7.92
CA PHE A 82 -14.27 6.99 -7.14
C PHE A 82 -15.62 6.50 -7.64
N ASN A 83 -15.61 5.76 -8.74
CA ASN A 83 -16.76 5.18 -9.42
C ASN A 83 -16.49 3.73 -9.84
N GLU A 84 -17.45 3.05 -10.45
CA GLU A 84 -17.32 1.66 -10.90
C GLU A 84 -16.90 0.72 -9.74
N ILE A 85 -17.66 0.74 -8.66
CA ILE A 85 -17.35 0.05 -7.39
C ILE A 85 -17.02 -1.43 -7.61
N LEU A 86 -17.78 -2.14 -8.44
CA LEU A 86 -17.51 -3.56 -8.74
C LEU A 86 -16.13 -3.79 -9.35
N LYS A 87 -15.68 -2.88 -10.19
CA LYS A 87 -14.35 -2.93 -10.81
C LYS A 87 -13.24 -2.62 -9.80
N LEU A 88 -13.51 -1.73 -8.83
CA LEU A 88 -12.60 -1.49 -7.72
C LEU A 88 -12.47 -2.75 -6.86
N ILE A 89 -13.58 -3.36 -6.46
CA ILE A 89 -13.57 -4.59 -5.67
C ILE A 89 -12.84 -5.71 -6.41
N TRP A 90 -13.10 -5.91 -7.69
CA TRP A 90 -12.44 -6.94 -8.49
C TRP A 90 -10.92 -6.77 -8.56
N ASN A 91 -10.45 -5.55 -8.80
CA ASN A 91 -9.02 -5.26 -8.80
C ASN A 91 -8.42 -5.33 -7.38
N GLY A 92 -9.17 -4.88 -6.38
CA GLY A 92 -8.80 -4.98 -4.98
C GLY A 92 -8.64 -6.44 -4.53
N SER A 93 -9.57 -7.32 -4.93
CA SER A 93 -9.52 -8.75 -4.61
C SER A 93 -8.25 -9.41 -5.16
N LYS A 94 -7.86 -9.08 -6.40
CA LYS A 94 -6.62 -9.58 -6.98
C LYS A 94 -5.39 -9.11 -6.18
N ASN A 95 -5.33 -7.82 -5.84
CA ASN A 95 -4.25 -7.27 -5.02
C ASN A 95 -4.21 -7.94 -3.64
N TYR A 96 -5.37 -8.12 -3.02
CA TYR A 96 -5.50 -8.74 -1.70
C TYR A 96 -5.03 -10.20 -1.71
N CYS A 97 -5.40 -10.97 -2.75
CA CYS A 97 -4.93 -12.36 -2.90
C CYS A 97 -3.41 -12.43 -3.01
N VAL A 98 -2.79 -11.55 -3.83
CA VAL A 98 -1.32 -11.48 -3.92
C VAL A 98 -0.73 -11.13 -2.55
N TYR A 99 -1.30 -10.11 -1.89
CA TYR A 99 -0.82 -9.67 -0.58
C TYR A 99 -0.89 -10.78 0.47
N ILE A 100 -2.01 -11.54 0.56
CA ILE A 100 -2.14 -12.65 1.52
C ILE A 100 -1.07 -13.71 1.30
N LEU A 101 -0.83 -14.12 0.05
CA LEU A 101 0.17 -15.14 -0.24
C LEU A 101 1.57 -14.74 0.25
N TYR A 102 1.95 -13.49 0.02
CA TYR A 102 3.23 -12.98 0.52
C TYR A 102 3.20 -12.74 2.03
N ALA A 103 2.06 -12.28 2.59
CA ALA A 103 1.92 -12.02 4.02
C ALA A 103 2.10 -13.27 4.88
N ILE A 104 1.68 -14.44 4.39
CA ILE A 104 1.90 -15.73 5.08
C ILE A 104 3.42 -15.98 5.22
N ILE A 105 4.17 -15.84 4.13
CA ILE A 105 5.63 -16.03 4.11
C ILE A 105 6.31 -14.99 5.01
N MET A 106 5.92 -13.73 4.87
CA MET A 106 6.49 -12.62 5.66
C MET A 106 6.22 -12.80 7.16
N SER A 107 5.00 -13.22 7.54
CA SER A 107 4.65 -13.46 8.94
C SER A 107 5.48 -14.59 9.54
N PHE A 108 5.72 -15.65 8.78
CA PHE A 108 6.59 -16.75 9.21
C PHE A 108 8.03 -16.27 9.43
N LEU A 109 8.61 -15.56 8.45
CA LEU A 109 9.98 -15.04 8.54
C LEU A 109 10.12 -14.04 9.70
N PHE A 110 9.14 -13.14 9.88
CA PHE A 110 9.17 -12.16 10.96
C PHE A 110 9.13 -12.81 12.34
N LYS A 111 8.20 -13.75 12.58
CA LYS A 111 8.12 -14.50 13.85
C LYS A 111 9.38 -15.29 14.11
N HIS A 112 9.95 -15.92 13.07
CA HIS A 112 11.19 -16.69 13.22
C HIS A 112 12.38 -15.79 13.57
N SER A 113 12.50 -14.62 12.93
CA SER A 113 13.50 -13.61 13.26
C SER A 113 13.38 -13.13 14.71
N GLN A 114 12.15 -12.85 15.18
CA GLN A 114 11.91 -12.48 16.59
C GLN A 114 12.31 -13.57 17.57
N SER A 115 11.98 -14.83 17.27
CA SER A 115 12.35 -15.98 18.10
C SER A 115 13.87 -16.14 18.23
N LEU A 116 14.60 -16.02 17.11
CA LEU A 116 16.05 -16.06 17.08
C LEU A 116 16.69 -14.92 17.86
N PHE A 117 16.11 -13.72 17.74
CA PHE A 117 16.56 -12.54 18.49
C PHE A 117 16.41 -12.75 20.00
N SER A 118 15.26 -13.29 20.45
CA SER A 118 14.99 -13.62 21.85
C SER A 118 15.89 -14.73 22.37
N ALA A 119 16.37 -15.63 21.50
CA ALA A 119 17.33 -16.68 21.83
C ALA A 119 18.80 -16.20 21.78
N ASN A 120 19.06 -14.89 21.68
CA ASN A 120 20.38 -14.26 21.54
C ASN A 120 21.18 -14.71 20.31
N ASN A 121 20.51 -15.29 19.30
CA ASN A 121 21.15 -15.69 18.06
C ASN A 121 21.03 -14.59 16.99
N TYR A 122 21.71 -13.46 17.25
CA TYR A 122 21.57 -12.22 16.46
C TYR A 122 21.98 -12.38 15.00
N SER A 123 23.02 -13.16 14.70
CA SER A 123 23.49 -13.35 13.32
C SER A 123 22.43 -14.01 12.44
N LEU A 124 21.81 -15.08 12.92
CA LEU A 124 20.73 -15.73 12.19
C LEU A 124 19.47 -14.89 12.14
N ALA A 125 19.13 -14.16 13.21
CA ALA A 125 18.01 -13.25 13.24
C ALA A 125 18.12 -12.17 12.14
N ILE A 126 19.31 -11.59 11.97
CA ILE A 126 19.58 -10.59 10.93
C ILE A 126 19.43 -11.20 9.53
N ILE A 127 19.95 -12.40 9.30
CA ILE A 127 19.80 -13.08 7.99
C ILE A 127 18.32 -13.30 7.64
N VAL A 128 17.54 -13.81 8.59
CA VAL A 128 16.09 -14.03 8.39
C VAL A 128 15.35 -12.71 8.17
N PHE A 129 15.76 -11.63 8.87
CA PHE A 129 15.18 -10.31 8.65
C PHE A 129 15.51 -9.72 7.27
N ILE A 130 16.72 -9.95 6.76
CA ILE A 130 17.08 -9.58 5.38
C ILE A 130 16.21 -10.33 4.37
N LEU A 131 15.98 -11.63 4.57
CA LEU A 131 15.05 -12.42 3.75
C LEU A 131 13.62 -11.86 3.79
N PHE A 132 13.16 -11.43 4.96
CA PHE A 132 11.85 -10.74 5.09
C PHE A 132 11.78 -9.48 4.22
N ILE A 133 12.81 -8.63 4.26
CA ILE A 133 12.88 -7.42 3.40
C ILE A 133 12.88 -7.80 1.92
N PHE A 134 13.63 -8.83 1.54
CA PHE A 134 13.68 -9.31 0.16
C PHE A 134 12.30 -9.78 -0.33
N VAL A 135 11.58 -10.57 0.46
CA VAL A 135 10.20 -11.01 0.15
C VAL A 135 9.25 -9.81 0.03
N TYR A 136 9.43 -8.78 0.86
CA TYR A 136 8.64 -7.55 0.77
C TYR A 136 8.91 -6.77 -0.53
N ILE A 137 10.15 -6.71 -0.99
CA ILE A 137 10.51 -6.12 -2.29
C ILE A 137 9.88 -6.92 -3.44
N LEU A 138 9.90 -8.26 -3.37
CA LEU A 138 9.24 -9.12 -4.37
C LEU A 138 7.72 -8.90 -4.40
N LEU A 139 7.07 -8.74 -3.24
CA LEU A 139 5.64 -8.38 -3.17
C LEU A 139 5.36 -7.08 -3.93
N ILE A 140 6.16 -6.05 -3.69
CA ILE A 140 6.03 -4.76 -4.39
C ILE A 140 6.16 -4.98 -5.91
N GLY A 141 7.23 -5.63 -6.35
CA GLY A 141 7.46 -5.95 -7.76
C GLY A 141 6.33 -6.74 -8.39
N SER A 142 5.77 -7.73 -7.67
CA SER A 142 4.63 -8.55 -8.11
C SER A 142 3.37 -7.73 -8.33
N LEU A 143 3.04 -6.83 -7.39
CA LEU A 143 1.90 -5.93 -7.52
C LEU A 143 2.10 -4.94 -8.67
N LEU A 144 3.31 -4.43 -8.87
CA LEU A 144 3.65 -3.53 -9.96
C LEU A 144 3.55 -4.22 -11.32
N ASN A 145 4.09 -5.44 -11.46
CA ASN A 145 4.01 -6.22 -12.69
C ASN A 145 2.56 -6.55 -13.05
N MET A 146 1.73 -6.87 -12.05
CA MET A 146 0.30 -7.04 -12.25
C MET A 146 -0.38 -5.75 -12.73
N CYS A 147 -0.05 -4.60 -12.15
CA CYS A 147 -0.59 -3.28 -12.57
C CYS A 147 -0.20 -2.96 -14.01
N GLU A 148 1.05 -3.17 -14.38
CA GLU A 148 1.59 -3.00 -15.72
C GLU A 148 0.81 -3.80 -16.76
N ASN A 149 0.54 -5.04 -16.42
CA ASN A 149 -0.16 -5.98 -17.28
C ASN A 149 -1.71 -5.91 -17.15
N ARG A 150 -2.26 -4.70 -16.91
CA ARG A 150 -3.71 -4.42 -16.86
C ARG A 150 -4.47 -5.26 -15.83
N GLY A 151 -3.85 -5.60 -14.70
CA GLY A 151 -4.46 -6.39 -13.64
C GLY A 151 -4.58 -7.88 -13.95
N ARG A 152 -3.72 -8.43 -14.80
CA ARG A 152 -3.63 -9.89 -15.02
C ARG A 152 -2.95 -10.54 -13.82
N PHE A 153 -3.74 -11.25 -12.99
CA PHE A 153 -3.30 -11.86 -11.73
C PHE A 153 -2.06 -12.76 -11.88
N VAL A 154 -2.03 -13.60 -12.92
CA VAL A 154 -0.91 -14.54 -13.19
C VAL A 154 0.43 -13.81 -13.35
N LYS A 155 0.41 -12.55 -13.81
CA LYS A 155 1.62 -11.75 -13.98
C LYS A 155 2.31 -11.37 -12.67
N ALA A 156 1.57 -11.36 -11.55
CA ALA A 156 2.16 -11.15 -10.22
C ALA A 156 3.17 -12.24 -9.83
N PHE A 157 3.06 -13.43 -10.42
CA PHE A 157 3.90 -14.60 -10.09
C PHE A 157 4.91 -14.98 -11.18
N LYS A 158 5.05 -14.16 -12.21
CA LYS A 158 6.11 -14.31 -13.20
C LYS A 158 7.39 -13.64 -12.70
N TYR A 159 8.16 -14.36 -11.90
CA TYR A 159 9.33 -13.82 -11.20
C TYR A 159 10.40 -13.25 -12.12
N ASP A 160 10.56 -13.79 -13.31
CA ASP A 160 11.50 -13.27 -14.33
C ASP A 160 11.09 -11.85 -14.74
N GLU A 161 9.79 -11.65 -15.08
CA GLU A 161 9.25 -10.32 -15.43
C GLU A 161 9.32 -9.35 -14.24
N VAL A 162 9.05 -9.85 -13.01
CA VAL A 162 9.14 -9.06 -11.76
C VAL A 162 10.57 -8.60 -11.50
N TYR A 163 11.54 -9.50 -11.67
CA TYR A 163 12.95 -9.19 -11.48
C TYR A 163 13.43 -8.13 -12.49
N ASP A 164 13.11 -8.34 -13.78
CA ASP A 164 13.46 -7.39 -14.84
C ASP A 164 12.84 -6.01 -14.58
N LEU A 165 11.58 -5.96 -14.14
CA LEU A 165 10.91 -4.71 -13.77
C LEU A 165 11.61 -4.00 -12.60
N LEU A 166 11.96 -4.71 -11.53
CA LEU A 166 12.68 -4.15 -10.38
C LEU A 166 14.07 -3.65 -10.77
N LYS A 167 14.77 -4.37 -11.65
CA LYS A 167 16.06 -3.96 -12.21
C LYS A 167 15.94 -2.69 -13.04
N ASP A 168 14.90 -2.57 -13.87
CA ASP A 168 14.64 -1.39 -14.70
C ASP A 168 14.25 -0.16 -13.86
N ILE A 169 13.51 -0.35 -12.77
CA ILE A 169 13.21 0.71 -11.78
C ILE A 169 14.51 1.20 -11.14
N GLY A 170 15.39 0.27 -10.77
CA GLY A 170 16.65 0.54 -10.11
C GLY A 170 16.54 0.62 -8.59
N ALA A 171 17.67 0.39 -7.91
CA ALA A 171 17.71 0.25 -6.46
C ALA A 171 17.21 1.49 -5.70
N ILE A 172 17.60 2.71 -6.13
CA ILE A 172 17.23 3.95 -5.43
C ILE A 172 15.73 4.20 -5.49
N ASP A 173 15.11 4.01 -6.66
CA ASP A 173 13.66 4.21 -6.79
C ASP A 173 12.87 3.11 -6.08
N THR A 174 13.34 1.86 -6.11
CA THR A 174 12.76 0.76 -5.34
C THR A 174 12.81 1.05 -3.84
N PHE A 175 13.93 1.54 -3.34
CA PHE A 175 14.08 1.92 -1.93
C PHE A 175 13.19 3.12 -1.55
N THR A 176 13.06 4.11 -2.45
CA THR A 176 12.15 5.25 -2.24
C THR A 176 10.69 4.79 -2.19
N ILE A 177 10.28 3.88 -3.06
CA ILE A 177 8.93 3.27 -3.03
C ILE A 177 8.73 2.51 -1.72
N LEU A 178 9.69 1.70 -1.30
CA LEU A 178 9.63 0.92 -0.06
C LEU A 178 9.43 1.82 1.16
N ILE A 179 10.25 2.86 1.32
CA ILE A 179 10.11 3.82 2.42
C ILE A 179 8.74 4.51 2.38
N SER A 180 8.30 4.95 1.20
CA SER A 180 6.99 5.61 1.04
C SER A 180 5.84 4.70 1.45
N LEU A 181 5.91 3.41 1.11
CA LEU A 181 4.91 2.41 1.50
C LEU A 181 4.92 2.18 3.01
N VAL A 182 6.09 2.07 3.63
CA VAL A 182 6.23 1.92 5.09
C VAL A 182 5.59 3.12 5.79
N ILE A 183 5.92 4.34 5.36
CA ILE A 183 5.33 5.57 5.91
C ILE A 183 3.81 5.57 5.74
N ALA A 184 3.31 5.26 4.55
CA ALA A 184 1.87 5.23 4.29
C ALA A 184 1.14 4.17 5.14
N GLN A 185 1.73 2.99 5.31
CA GLN A 185 1.19 1.94 6.17
C GLN A 185 1.23 2.33 7.65
N THR A 186 2.29 2.99 8.10
CA THR A 186 2.39 3.50 9.48
C THR A 186 1.25 4.49 9.76
N PHE A 187 0.99 5.44 8.87
CA PHE A 187 -0.15 6.36 9.03
C PHE A 187 -1.49 5.63 8.98
N ALA A 188 -1.68 4.66 8.10
CA ALA A 188 -2.90 3.87 8.03
C ALA A 188 -3.14 3.07 9.32
N ILE A 189 -2.09 2.46 9.89
CA ILE A 189 -2.17 1.72 11.16
C ILE A 189 -2.37 2.67 12.34
N SER A 190 -1.77 3.85 12.31
CA SER A 190 -1.90 4.87 13.37
C SER A 190 -3.34 5.39 13.51
N CYS A 191 -4.17 5.29 12.45
CA CYS A 191 -5.62 5.52 12.59
C CYS A 191 -6.28 4.54 13.56
N PHE A 192 -5.55 3.48 13.96
CA PHE A 192 -6.02 2.43 14.86
C PHE A 192 -5.63 2.65 16.34
N VAL A 193 -5.16 3.84 16.74
CA VAL A 193 -4.83 4.11 18.15
C VAL A 193 -6.07 3.98 19.02
N ASP A 194 -5.87 3.37 20.19
CA ASP A 194 -6.91 3.05 21.15
C ASP A 194 -7.63 4.32 21.64
N ILE A 195 -8.75 4.62 21.02
CA ILE A 195 -9.71 5.58 21.56
C ILE A 195 -10.45 4.86 22.68
N HIS A 196 -10.04 5.07 23.92
CA HIS A 196 -10.82 4.57 25.06
C HIS A 196 -12.09 5.41 25.18
N PRO A 197 -13.29 4.85 24.97
CA PRO A 197 -14.54 5.62 24.97
C PRO A 197 -14.82 6.33 26.31
N ASN A 198 -14.18 5.89 27.39
CA ASN A 198 -14.37 6.44 28.73
C ASN A 198 -13.41 7.58 29.10
N THR A 199 -12.40 7.88 28.28
CA THR A 199 -11.36 8.88 28.58
C THR A 199 -10.93 9.64 27.32
N LEU A 200 -11.91 10.09 26.50
CA LEU A 200 -11.62 10.86 25.29
C LEU A 200 -10.88 12.15 25.66
N THR A 201 -9.57 12.13 25.52
CA THR A 201 -8.74 13.31 25.71
C THR A 201 -8.78 14.18 24.44
N LEU A 202 -8.63 15.49 24.61
CA LEU A 202 -8.53 16.44 23.48
C LEU A 202 -7.43 16.01 22.50
N LEU A 203 -6.34 15.45 22.99
CA LEU A 203 -5.23 14.93 22.19
C LEU A 203 -5.65 13.76 21.28
N GLU A 204 -6.48 12.84 21.75
CA GLU A 204 -6.97 11.71 20.94
C GLU A 204 -7.89 12.18 19.83
N VAL A 205 -8.71 13.19 20.08
CA VAL A 205 -9.56 13.81 19.06
C VAL A 205 -8.71 14.48 17.98
N ILE A 206 -7.73 15.31 18.38
CA ILE A 206 -6.81 15.98 17.44
C ILE A 206 -6.04 14.94 16.62
N TYR A 207 -5.52 13.90 17.28
CA TYR A 207 -4.80 12.82 16.62
C TYR A 207 -5.68 12.08 15.60
N SER A 208 -6.92 11.75 15.96
CA SER A 208 -7.88 11.10 15.06
C SER A 208 -8.22 11.94 13.83
N ILE A 209 -8.38 13.26 14.02
CA ILE A 209 -8.62 14.20 12.92
C ILE A 209 -7.39 14.26 12.01
N LEU A 210 -6.19 14.39 12.59
CA LEU A 210 -4.95 14.43 11.80
C LEU A 210 -4.75 13.16 11.00
N THR A 211 -4.94 11.99 11.61
CA THR A 211 -4.77 10.71 10.94
C THR A 211 -5.83 10.47 9.87
N PHE A 212 -7.07 10.94 10.07
CA PHE A 212 -8.13 10.91 9.06
C PHE A 212 -7.73 11.58 7.74
N PHE A 213 -6.95 12.67 7.79
CA PHE A 213 -6.47 13.37 6.60
C PHE A 213 -5.09 12.87 6.14
N LEU A 214 -4.15 12.62 7.06
CA LEU A 214 -2.78 12.26 6.71
C LEU A 214 -2.68 10.85 6.09
N ALA A 215 -3.44 9.89 6.59
CA ALA A 215 -3.39 8.52 6.08
C ALA A 215 -3.79 8.42 4.59
N PRO A 216 -4.95 8.96 4.14
CA PRO A 216 -5.29 8.94 2.72
C PRO A 216 -4.32 9.76 1.86
N ILE A 217 -3.82 10.90 2.36
CA ILE A 217 -2.81 11.70 1.65
C ILE A 217 -1.55 10.86 1.43
N ALA A 218 -1.02 10.21 2.46
CA ALA A 218 0.16 9.37 2.38
C ALA A 218 -0.05 8.19 1.42
N LEU A 219 -1.20 7.50 1.50
CA LEU A 219 -1.56 6.40 0.62
C LEU A 219 -1.63 6.82 -0.85
N ILE A 220 -2.39 7.86 -1.16
CA ILE A 220 -2.59 8.35 -2.52
C ILE A 220 -1.27 8.87 -3.10
N SER A 221 -0.48 9.61 -2.32
CA SER A 221 0.84 10.12 -2.72
C SER A 221 1.80 8.98 -3.05
N THR A 222 1.83 7.92 -2.22
CA THR A 222 2.67 6.75 -2.47
C THR A 222 2.27 6.02 -3.76
N LYS A 223 0.97 5.80 -4.01
CA LYS A 223 0.50 5.18 -5.26
C LYS A 223 0.83 6.05 -6.48
N ARG A 224 0.76 7.38 -6.34
CA ARG A 224 1.19 8.31 -7.39
C ARG A 224 2.70 8.25 -7.64
N LEU A 225 3.52 8.24 -6.60
CA LEU A 225 4.98 8.12 -6.72
C LEU A 225 5.38 6.83 -7.46
N ILE A 226 4.73 5.72 -7.13
CA ILE A 226 4.89 4.45 -7.83
C ILE A 226 4.59 4.60 -9.32
N SER A 227 3.47 5.21 -9.67
CA SER A 227 3.07 5.37 -11.07
C SER A 227 4.04 6.24 -11.87
N LEU A 228 4.60 7.30 -11.25
CA LEU A 228 5.59 8.17 -11.87
C LEU A 228 6.92 7.45 -12.15
N ASN A 229 7.37 6.64 -11.18
CA ASN A 229 8.60 5.86 -11.33
C ASN A 229 8.44 4.79 -12.43
N LEU A 230 7.33 4.07 -12.47
CA LEU A 230 7.03 3.11 -13.54
C LEU A 230 6.97 3.79 -14.92
N ARG A 231 6.26 4.92 -15.03
CA ARG A 231 6.17 5.68 -16.29
C ARG A 231 7.55 6.09 -16.82
N ARG A 232 8.48 6.45 -15.92
CA ARG A 232 9.86 6.78 -16.28
C ARG A 232 10.60 5.59 -16.87
N VAL A 233 10.40 4.40 -16.33
CA VAL A 233 10.99 3.15 -16.86
C VAL A 233 10.53 2.92 -18.30
N TYR A 234 9.23 3.07 -18.57
CA TYR A 234 8.68 2.94 -19.93
C TYR A 234 9.25 3.96 -20.89
N ALA A 235 9.32 5.22 -20.51
CA ALA A 235 9.88 6.26 -21.36
C ALA A 235 11.36 6.02 -21.70
N LYS A 236 12.12 5.34 -20.81
CA LYS A 236 13.49 4.91 -21.11
C LYS A 236 13.54 3.71 -22.06
N LYS A 237 12.62 2.76 -21.92
CA LYS A 237 12.52 1.55 -22.76
C LYS A 237 12.19 1.93 -24.21
N ASP A 238 11.21 2.82 -24.42
CA ASP A 238 10.84 3.33 -25.74
C ASP A 238 11.98 4.07 -26.44
N ARG A 239 12.83 4.78 -25.69
CA ARG A 239 14.01 5.46 -26.25
C ARG A 239 15.14 4.52 -26.65
N ARG A 240 15.23 3.33 -26.06
CA ARG A 240 16.24 2.32 -26.40
C ARG A 240 15.86 1.49 -27.62
N LEU A 241 14.58 1.49 -27.98
CA LEU A 241 14.05 0.73 -29.12
C LEU A 241 13.98 1.58 -30.41
N LYS A 242 14.23 2.88 -30.32
CA LYS A 242 14.38 3.84 -31.43
C LYS A 242 15.86 4.11 -31.71
#